data_0dddb12fe23adc4d23665c617ee7edf5
#
_entry.id   0dddb12fe23adc4d23665c617ee7edf5
#
_cell.length_a   1.000
_cell.length_b   1.000
_cell.length_c   1.000
_cell.angle_alpha   90.00
_cell.angle_beta   90.00
_cell.angle_gamma   90.00
#
_symmetry.space_group_name_H-M   'P 1'
#
loop_
_entity.id
_entity.type
_entity.pdbx_description
1 polymer ?
#
loop_
_entity_poly.entity_id
_entity_poly.type
_entity_poly.pdbx_seq_one_letter_code
_entity_poly.pdbx_strand_id
1 'polypeptide(L)'
;GTGVVVPVDKELMAEDVLNILTVSESKAMFVDDKSYEKLQEIKDRLPQDFTFIGLDEIEGLKNIDELIKLGEELLEKGDRTFLDAEIDSDGLGSLLFTSGTTGMAKGVMLSQRNIVEDIMAVKKVVKITPDDTILSVLPLHHTYESSLCFVQLMYTGGCYCFCEGLRYITRDMQDYQPTIFV
;
A
#
# COMPACT_ATOMS: atom_id res chain seq x y z
N GLY A 1 -1.68 10.48 7.66
CA GLY A 1 -2.63 10.56 6.62
C GLY A 1 -4.06 10.71 7.06
N THR A 2 -4.90 11.04 6.13
CA THR A 2 -6.33 11.28 6.37
C THR A 2 -7.19 10.05 6.10
N GLY A 3 -6.58 8.91 5.76
CA GLY A 3 -7.28 7.66 5.51
C GLY A 3 -6.56 6.45 6.10
N VAL A 4 -7.29 5.34 6.20
CA VAL A 4 -6.77 4.04 6.63
C VAL A 4 -6.39 3.24 5.39
N VAL A 5 -5.15 2.78 5.34
CA VAL A 5 -4.65 1.93 4.25
C VAL A 5 -4.96 0.46 4.57
N VAL A 6 -5.55 -0.24 3.60
CA VAL A 6 -5.84 -1.68 3.69
C VAL A 6 -5.09 -2.37 2.55
N PRO A 7 -3.89 -2.87 2.79
CA PRO A 7 -3.14 -3.61 1.78
C PRO A 7 -3.83 -4.94 1.45
N VAL A 8 -3.98 -5.22 0.17
CA VAL A 8 -4.65 -6.44 -0.32
C VAL A 8 -3.67 -7.20 -1.21
N ASP A 9 -3.52 -8.49 -0.97
CA ASP A 9 -2.74 -9.36 -1.83
C ASP A 9 -3.46 -9.56 -3.18
N LYS A 10 -2.78 -9.27 -4.26
CA LYS A 10 -3.31 -9.42 -5.63
C LYS A 10 -3.64 -10.86 -6.01
N GLU A 11 -3.04 -11.83 -5.32
CA GLU A 11 -3.25 -13.27 -5.57
C GLU A 11 -4.53 -13.81 -4.88
N LEU A 12 -5.16 -13.04 -4.01
CA LEU A 12 -6.40 -13.45 -3.34
C LEU A 12 -7.55 -13.67 -4.34
N MET A 13 -8.43 -14.61 -4.01
CA MET A 13 -9.68 -14.81 -4.74
C MET A 13 -10.63 -13.64 -4.47
N ALA A 14 -11.54 -13.35 -5.40
CA ALA A 14 -12.46 -12.22 -5.26
C ALA A 14 -13.33 -12.30 -3.99
N GLU A 15 -13.74 -13.49 -3.56
CA GLU A 15 -14.50 -13.69 -2.31
C GLU A 15 -13.69 -13.26 -1.07
N ASP A 16 -12.39 -13.56 -1.05
CA ASP A 16 -11.51 -13.13 0.05
C ASP A 16 -11.35 -11.61 0.06
N VAL A 17 -11.21 -11.02 -1.13
CA VAL A 17 -11.15 -9.56 -1.28
C VAL A 17 -12.46 -8.92 -0.82
N LEU A 18 -13.62 -9.45 -1.22
CA LEU A 18 -14.92 -8.98 -0.76
C LEU A 18 -15.04 -9.00 0.77
N ASN A 19 -14.59 -10.09 1.39
CA ASN A 19 -14.59 -10.19 2.85
C ASN A 19 -13.71 -9.10 3.50
N ILE A 20 -12.49 -8.88 2.97
CA ILE A 20 -11.59 -7.82 3.43
C ILE A 20 -12.26 -6.44 3.28
N LEU A 21 -12.79 -6.12 2.10
CA LEU A 21 -13.43 -4.84 1.82
C LEU A 21 -14.65 -4.59 2.71
N THR A 22 -15.43 -5.65 2.99
CA THR A 22 -16.61 -5.58 3.85
C THR A 22 -16.22 -5.35 5.31
N VAL A 23 -15.30 -6.15 5.84
CA VAL A 23 -14.86 -6.06 7.25
C VAL A 23 -14.10 -4.77 7.54
N SER A 24 -13.32 -4.28 6.58
CA SER A 24 -12.60 -3.02 6.71
C SER A 24 -13.46 -1.77 6.45
N GLU A 25 -14.70 -1.95 5.99
CA GLU A 25 -15.59 -0.86 5.57
C GLU A 25 -14.92 0.07 4.54
N SER A 26 -14.08 -0.51 3.67
CA SER A 26 -13.35 0.23 2.64
C SER A 26 -14.31 0.99 1.71
N LYS A 27 -13.91 2.19 1.30
CA LYS A 27 -14.71 3.07 0.41
C LYS A 27 -14.17 3.11 -1.01
N ALA A 28 -12.90 2.81 -1.18
CA ALA A 28 -12.28 2.78 -2.50
C ALA A 28 -11.19 1.71 -2.57
N MET A 29 -10.92 1.23 -3.78
CA MET A 29 -9.81 0.31 -4.05
C MET A 29 -9.11 0.72 -5.34
N PHE A 30 -7.78 0.81 -5.28
CA PHE A 30 -6.95 0.93 -6.47
C PHE A 30 -6.73 -0.43 -7.10
N VAL A 31 -6.91 -0.53 -8.40
CA VAL A 31 -6.85 -1.80 -9.13
C VAL A 31 -6.08 -1.65 -10.45
N ASP A 32 -5.32 -2.69 -10.82
CA ASP A 32 -4.87 -2.88 -12.18
C ASP A 32 -5.97 -3.58 -13.01
N ASP A 33 -5.81 -3.63 -14.32
CA ASP A 33 -6.78 -4.22 -15.25
C ASP A 33 -7.14 -5.68 -14.89
N LYS A 34 -6.13 -6.50 -14.62
CA LYS A 34 -6.32 -7.92 -14.26
C LYS A 34 -7.07 -8.11 -12.95
N SER A 35 -6.72 -7.31 -11.94
CA SER A 35 -7.42 -7.34 -10.66
C SER A 35 -8.86 -6.87 -10.82
N TYR A 36 -9.09 -5.82 -11.61
CA TYR A 36 -10.45 -5.34 -11.87
C TYR A 36 -11.31 -6.36 -12.58
N GLU A 37 -10.77 -7.05 -13.62
CA GLU A 37 -11.48 -8.12 -14.31
C GLU A 37 -11.92 -9.22 -13.33
N LYS A 38 -11.01 -9.68 -12.46
CA LYS A 38 -11.31 -10.67 -11.42
C LYS A 38 -12.40 -10.21 -10.45
N LEU A 39 -12.41 -8.92 -10.09
CA LEU A 39 -13.33 -8.37 -9.10
C LEU A 39 -14.72 -8.03 -9.67
N GLN A 40 -14.96 -8.17 -10.99
CA GLN A 40 -16.29 -7.96 -11.57
C GLN A 40 -17.36 -8.88 -10.95
N GLU A 41 -16.99 -10.10 -10.56
CA GLU A 41 -17.92 -11.07 -9.98
C GLU A 41 -18.49 -10.67 -8.61
N ILE A 42 -17.80 -9.75 -7.90
CA ILE A 42 -18.22 -9.27 -6.57
C ILE A 42 -18.76 -7.83 -6.59
N LYS A 43 -18.68 -7.14 -7.73
CA LYS A 43 -18.98 -5.72 -7.85
C LYS A 43 -20.36 -5.35 -7.33
N ASP A 44 -21.37 -6.14 -7.68
CA ASP A 44 -22.76 -5.88 -7.28
C ASP A 44 -23.04 -6.16 -5.80
N ARG A 45 -22.08 -6.74 -5.10
CA ARG A 45 -22.15 -7.05 -3.66
C ARG A 45 -21.47 -6.01 -2.80
N LEU A 46 -20.74 -5.08 -3.41
CA LEU A 46 -20.10 -3.96 -2.73
C LEU A 46 -21.11 -2.84 -2.45
N PRO A 47 -20.85 -1.99 -1.43
CA PRO A 47 -21.68 -0.82 -1.18
C PRO A 47 -21.82 0.07 -2.42
N GLN A 48 -22.99 0.75 -2.59
CA GLN A 48 -23.23 1.62 -3.74
C GLN A 48 -22.28 2.83 -3.82
N ASP A 49 -21.74 3.25 -2.68
CA ASP A 49 -20.75 4.33 -2.57
C ASP A 49 -19.31 3.86 -2.70
N PHE A 50 -19.07 2.56 -2.95
CA PHE A 50 -17.73 2.02 -3.17
C PHE A 50 -17.20 2.38 -4.55
N THR A 51 -15.91 2.75 -4.61
CA THR A 51 -15.29 3.22 -5.86
C THR A 51 -14.05 2.41 -6.20
N PHE A 52 -13.99 1.85 -7.41
CA PHE A 52 -12.75 1.38 -8.01
C PHE A 52 -12.03 2.52 -8.71
N ILE A 53 -10.71 2.57 -8.54
CA ILE A 53 -9.82 3.56 -9.16
C ILE A 53 -8.76 2.78 -9.95
N GLY A 54 -8.65 3.02 -11.24
CA GLY A 54 -7.66 2.36 -12.08
C GLY A 54 -6.25 2.85 -11.77
N LEU A 55 -5.30 1.93 -11.65
CA LEU A 55 -3.86 2.26 -11.71
C LEU A 55 -3.44 2.53 -13.15
N ASP A 56 -4.13 1.89 -14.11
CA ASP A 56 -4.01 2.06 -15.54
C ASP A 56 -5.30 2.65 -16.11
N GLU A 57 -5.33 2.92 -17.43
CA GLU A 57 -6.56 3.27 -18.14
C GLU A 57 -7.47 2.03 -18.23
N ILE A 58 -8.55 2.03 -17.45
CA ILE A 58 -9.57 0.98 -17.42
C ILE A 58 -10.90 1.61 -17.83
N GLU A 59 -11.57 1.03 -18.84
CA GLU A 59 -12.84 1.56 -19.34
C GLU A 59 -13.88 1.68 -18.22
N GLY A 60 -14.46 2.87 -18.06
CA GLY A 60 -15.50 3.18 -17.08
C GLY A 60 -14.99 3.46 -15.66
N LEU A 61 -13.69 3.49 -15.42
CA LEU A 61 -13.08 3.91 -14.16
C LEU A 61 -12.35 5.26 -14.31
N LYS A 62 -12.32 6.02 -13.25
CA LYS A 62 -11.31 7.08 -13.09
C LYS A 62 -9.97 6.41 -12.80
N ASN A 63 -8.91 6.97 -13.37
CA ASN A 63 -7.56 6.50 -13.10
C ASN A 63 -6.81 7.41 -12.12
N ILE A 64 -5.63 6.96 -11.68
CA ILE A 64 -4.81 7.68 -10.73
C ILE A 64 -4.33 9.03 -11.27
N ASP A 65 -4.04 9.14 -12.58
CA ASP A 65 -3.55 10.38 -13.19
C ASP A 65 -4.64 11.46 -13.21
N GLU A 66 -5.91 11.07 -13.44
CA GLU A 66 -7.05 11.99 -13.32
C GLU A 66 -7.20 12.52 -11.90
N LEU A 67 -6.96 11.66 -10.87
CA LEU A 67 -7.02 12.10 -9.48
C LEU A 67 -5.86 13.01 -9.11
N ILE A 68 -4.64 12.74 -9.61
CA ILE A 68 -3.48 13.61 -9.43
C ILE A 68 -3.77 14.99 -10.02
N LYS A 69 -4.24 15.03 -11.27
CA LYS A 69 -4.60 16.29 -11.94
C LYS A 69 -5.68 17.08 -11.19
N LEU A 70 -6.71 16.38 -10.70
CA LEU A 70 -7.75 17.01 -9.87
C LEU A 70 -7.15 17.59 -8.58
N GLY A 71 -6.23 16.88 -7.93
CA GLY A 71 -5.53 17.36 -6.75
C GLY A 71 -4.70 18.63 -7.03
N GLU A 72 -3.98 18.66 -8.15
CA GLU A 72 -3.22 19.85 -8.60
C GLU A 72 -4.14 21.04 -8.84
N GLU A 73 -5.26 20.85 -9.55
CA GLU A 73 -6.26 21.91 -9.79
C GLU A 73 -6.86 22.44 -8.48
N LEU A 74 -7.10 21.60 -7.48
CA LEU A 74 -7.60 22.02 -6.17
C LEU A 74 -6.57 22.88 -5.44
N LEU A 75 -5.30 22.46 -5.45
CA LEU A 75 -4.19 23.23 -4.86
C LEU A 75 -4.02 24.59 -5.53
N GLU A 76 -4.10 24.67 -6.87
CA GLU A 76 -4.03 25.94 -7.62
C GLU A 76 -5.19 26.89 -7.25
N LYS A 77 -6.37 26.34 -6.95
CA LYS A 77 -7.53 27.12 -6.45
C LYS A 77 -7.41 27.53 -4.98
N GLY A 78 -6.31 27.15 -4.31
CA GLY A 78 -6.06 27.48 -2.92
C GLY A 78 -6.69 26.52 -1.91
N ASP A 79 -7.20 25.37 -2.36
CA ASP A 79 -7.68 24.32 -1.45
C ASP A 79 -6.48 23.68 -0.74
N ARG A 80 -6.46 23.77 0.59
CA ARG A 80 -5.43 23.24 1.45
C ARG A 80 -5.95 22.18 2.43
N THR A 81 -7.19 21.75 2.24
CA THR A 81 -7.88 20.82 3.16
C THR A 81 -7.05 19.60 3.49
N PHE A 82 -6.40 19.01 2.47
CA PHE A 82 -5.53 17.83 2.68
C PHE A 82 -4.20 18.22 3.35
N LEU A 83 -3.58 19.33 2.93
CA LEU A 83 -2.26 19.75 3.44
C LEU A 83 -2.34 20.21 4.91
N ASP A 84 -3.44 20.82 5.29
CA ASP A 84 -3.65 21.38 6.63
C ASP A 84 -4.41 20.41 7.56
N ALA A 85 -4.71 19.19 7.08
CA ALA A 85 -5.38 18.17 7.88
C ALA A 85 -4.52 17.76 9.08
N GLU A 86 -5.11 17.77 10.27
CA GLU A 86 -4.46 17.26 11.46
C GLU A 86 -4.28 15.73 11.38
N ILE A 87 -3.08 15.26 11.73
CA ILE A 87 -2.76 13.84 11.76
C ILE A 87 -2.87 13.35 13.20
N ASP A 88 -3.88 12.52 13.46
CA ASP A 88 -3.94 11.76 14.71
C ASP A 88 -2.97 10.58 14.64
N SER A 89 -1.84 10.71 15.31
CA SER A 89 -0.80 9.67 15.33
C SER A 89 -1.23 8.40 16.06
N ASP A 90 -2.21 8.47 16.94
CA ASP A 90 -2.76 7.32 17.68
C ASP A 90 -3.99 6.71 16.98
N GLY A 91 -4.55 7.41 15.99
CA GLY A 91 -5.62 6.93 15.14
C GLY A 91 -5.18 5.76 14.25
N LEU A 92 -6.15 4.97 13.80
CA LEU A 92 -5.91 3.86 12.88
C LEU A 92 -5.30 4.38 11.56
N GLY A 93 -4.11 3.89 11.23
CA GLY A 93 -3.38 4.27 10.00
C GLY A 93 -3.36 3.16 8.96
N SER A 94 -3.29 1.91 9.41
CA SER A 94 -3.30 0.74 8.52
C SER A 94 -4.06 -0.42 9.15
N LEU A 95 -4.77 -1.17 8.31
CA LEU A 95 -5.48 -2.39 8.68
C LEU A 95 -4.98 -3.54 7.81
N LEU A 96 -4.20 -4.44 8.41
CA LEU A 96 -3.53 -5.55 7.73
C LEU A 96 -4.29 -6.85 7.99
N PHE A 97 -4.66 -7.55 6.92
CA PHE A 97 -5.31 -8.84 7.05
C PHE A 97 -4.30 -9.97 6.98
N THR A 98 -4.35 -10.86 7.97
CA THR A 98 -3.54 -12.08 7.99
C THR A 98 -4.42 -13.30 7.78
N SER A 99 -3.90 -14.34 7.12
CA SER A 99 -4.56 -15.63 7.00
C SER A 99 -4.72 -16.26 8.40
N GLY A 100 -5.90 -16.10 8.99
CA GLY A 100 -6.19 -16.68 10.29
C GLY A 100 -6.23 -18.21 10.21
N THR A 101 -5.72 -18.90 11.23
CA THR A 101 -5.79 -20.36 11.37
C THR A 101 -7.23 -20.90 11.41
N THR A 102 -8.22 -20.04 11.55
CA THR A 102 -9.67 -20.34 11.62
C THR A 102 -10.43 -20.10 10.31
N GLY A 103 -9.72 -19.81 9.20
CA GLY A 103 -10.32 -19.58 7.88
C GLY A 103 -10.93 -18.19 7.67
N MET A 104 -11.07 -17.37 8.71
CA MET A 104 -11.49 -15.97 8.59
C MET A 104 -10.26 -15.05 8.70
N ALA A 105 -10.13 -14.12 7.76
CA ALA A 105 -9.08 -13.12 7.81
C ALA A 105 -9.20 -12.27 9.08
N LYS A 106 -8.09 -12.11 9.81
CA LYS A 106 -8.02 -11.28 11.01
C LYS A 106 -7.36 -9.96 10.66
N GLY A 107 -8.05 -8.85 10.96
CA GLY A 107 -7.53 -7.51 10.77
C GLY A 107 -6.61 -7.09 11.93
N VAL A 108 -5.36 -6.81 11.65
CA VAL A 108 -4.41 -6.21 12.60
C VAL A 108 -4.47 -4.70 12.43
N MET A 109 -4.85 -4.01 13.49
CA MET A 109 -5.00 -2.55 13.52
C MET A 109 -3.68 -1.90 13.94
N LEU A 110 -3.10 -1.08 13.07
CA LEU A 110 -1.87 -0.33 13.34
C LEU A 110 -2.14 1.17 13.31
N SER A 111 -1.76 1.86 14.38
CA SER A 111 -1.74 3.32 14.37
C SER A 111 -0.52 3.84 13.60
N GLN A 112 -0.56 5.11 13.21
CA GLN A 112 0.60 5.80 12.64
C GLN A 112 1.80 5.72 13.59
N ARG A 113 1.55 5.88 14.90
CA ARG A 113 2.58 5.78 15.94
C ARG A 113 3.23 4.40 15.97
N ASN A 114 2.46 3.30 15.86
CA ASN A 114 3.04 1.94 15.86
C ASN A 114 4.06 1.79 14.73
N ILE A 115 3.73 2.25 13.52
CA ILE A 115 4.63 2.16 12.36
C ILE A 115 5.89 3.01 12.58
N VAL A 116 5.73 4.24 13.08
CA VAL A 116 6.86 5.13 13.33
C VAL A 116 7.78 4.61 14.44
N GLU A 117 7.23 4.08 15.53
CA GLU A 117 8.02 3.52 16.63
C GLU A 117 8.83 2.30 16.18
N ASP A 118 8.25 1.45 15.31
CA ASP A 118 8.93 0.30 14.73
C ASP A 118 10.12 0.75 13.85
N ILE A 119 9.91 1.72 12.96
CA ILE A 119 10.96 2.34 12.14
C ILE A 119 12.07 2.92 13.01
N MET A 120 11.71 3.65 14.06
CA MET A 120 12.68 4.27 14.98
C MET A 120 13.44 3.23 15.81
N ALA A 121 12.85 2.08 16.10
CA ALA A 121 13.53 0.97 16.75
C ALA A 121 14.56 0.32 15.82
N VAL A 122 14.19 0.04 14.57
CA VAL A 122 15.10 -0.50 13.55
C VAL A 122 16.29 0.43 13.32
N LYS A 123 16.06 1.74 13.22
CA LYS A 123 17.12 2.73 13.04
C LYS A 123 18.19 2.70 14.12
N LYS A 124 17.87 2.24 15.33
CA LYS A 124 18.85 2.12 16.44
C LYS A 124 19.81 0.94 16.25
N VAL A 125 19.41 -0.09 15.52
CA VAL A 125 20.16 -1.33 15.34
C VAL A 125 20.74 -1.49 13.94
N VAL A 126 20.03 -0.95 12.92
CA VAL A 126 20.47 -1.01 11.53
C VAL A 126 20.74 0.41 11.05
N LYS A 127 21.98 0.66 10.60
CA LYS A 127 22.35 1.95 10.03
C LYS A 127 22.01 1.94 8.54
N ILE A 128 20.91 2.59 8.18
CA ILE A 128 20.50 2.83 6.80
C ILE A 128 20.75 4.31 6.48
N THR A 129 21.31 4.59 5.31
CA THR A 129 21.67 5.93 4.84
C THR A 129 21.00 6.25 3.50
N PRO A 130 21.02 7.51 3.04
CA PRO A 130 20.51 7.87 1.72
C PRO A 130 21.24 7.19 0.56
N ASP A 131 22.45 6.69 0.78
CA ASP A 131 23.26 6.00 -0.23
C ASP A 131 22.87 4.52 -0.37
N ASP A 132 22.00 4.02 0.49
CA ASP A 132 21.58 2.63 0.47
C ASP A 132 20.47 2.36 -0.55
N THR A 133 20.56 1.19 -1.16
CA THR A 133 19.59 0.66 -2.12
C THR A 133 19.06 -0.67 -1.59
N ILE A 134 17.73 -0.82 -1.51
CA ILE A 134 17.05 -2.07 -1.18
C ILE A 134 16.41 -2.66 -2.44
N LEU A 135 16.58 -3.97 -2.65
CA LEU A 135 15.79 -4.72 -3.63
C LEU A 135 14.60 -5.36 -2.93
N SER A 136 13.40 -4.90 -3.26
CA SER A 136 12.14 -5.42 -2.75
C SER A 136 11.80 -6.75 -3.40
N VAL A 137 11.80 -7.81 -2.62
CA VAL A 137 11.43 -9.17 -3.09
C VAL A 137 10.22 -9.73 -2.35
N LEU A 138 9.92 -9.22 -1.18
CA LEU A 138 8.76 -9.63 -0.40
C LEU A 138 7.51 -8.84 -0.80
N PRO A 139 6.32 -9.38 -0.56
CA PRO A 139 5.08 -8.68 -0.89
C PRO A 139 4.86 -7.43 -0.03
N LEU A 140 4.59 -6.27 -0.66
CA LEU A 140 4.31 -5.00 0.04
C LEU A 140 3.07 -5.02 0.94
N HIS A 141 2.13 -5.96 0.73
CA HIS A 141 1.00 -6.13 1.64
C HIS A 141 1.40 -6.76 2.98
N HIS A 142 2.62 -7.30 3.08
CA HIS A 142 3.17 -7.85 4.32
C HIS A 142 3.86 -6.75 5.14
N THR A 143 3.59 -6.70 6.46
CA THR A 143 4.08 -5.65 7.38
C THR A 143 5.59 -5.48 7.32
N TYR A 144 6.34 -6.59 7.25
CA TYR A 144 7.80 -6.54 7.22
C TYR A 144 8.30 -5.71 6.03
N GLU A 145 7.84 -6.02 4.82
CA GLU A 145 8.26 -5.30 3.61
C GLU A 145 7.76 -3.86 3.60
N SER A 146 6.47 -3.64 3.94
CA SER A 146 5.91 -2.30 3.90
C SER A 146 6.50 -1.37 4.95
N SER A 147 6.68 -1.82 6.19
CA SER A 147 7.15 -0.95 7.28
C SER A 147 8.67 -0.91 7.36
N LEU A 148 9.33 -2.07 7.46
CA LEU A 148 10.77 -2.13 7.74
C LEU A 148 11.65 -1.91 6.51
N CYS A 149 11.12 -2.16 5.30
CA CYS A 149 11.87 -1.91 4.08
C CYS A 149 11.40 -0.63 3.41
N PHE A 150 10.15 -0.57 2.95
CA PHE A 150 9.66 0.55 2.15
C PHE A 150 9.57 1.86 2.94
N VAL A 151 8.81 1.91 4.04
CA VAL A 151 8.62 3.16 4.81
C VAL A 151 9.92 3.57 5.51
N GLN A 152 10.71 2.60 6.01
CA GLN A 152 12.04 2.87 6.59
C GLN A 152 12.97 3.55 5.58
N LEU A 153 13.00 3.05 4.35
CA LEU A 153 13.86 3.61 3.31
C LEU A 153 13.38 4.98 2.84
N MET A 154 12.06 5.17 2.69
CA MET A 154 11.48 6.49 2.42
C MET A 154 11.83 7.51 3.51
N TYR A 155 11.75 7.11 4.78
CA TYR A 155 12.15 7.97 5.91
C TYR A 155 13.63 8.35 5.85
N THR A 156 14.48 7.43 5.38
CA THR A 156 15.93 7.63 5.32
C THR A 156 16.37 8.39 4.06
N GLY A 157 15.59 8.31 2.98
CA GLY A 157 15.90 8.93 1.68
C GLY A 157 16.77 8.06 0.77
N GLY A 158 16.80 6.74 1.01
CA GLY A 158 17.50 5.78 0.15
C GLY A 158 16.71 5.39 -1.10
N CYS A 159 17.25 4.47 -1.89
CA CYS A 159 16.65 3.99 -3.14
C CYS A 159 15.93 2.64 -2.91
N TYR A 160 14.68 2.55 -3.34
CA TYR A 160 13.88 1.34 -3.26
C TYR A 160 13.60 0.80 -4.67
N CYS A 161 14.15 -0.37 -4.97
CA CYS A 161 14.00 -1.03 -6.26
C CYS A 161 13.02 -2.19 -6.15
N PHE A 162 12.02 -2.24 -7.03
CA PHE A 162 11.07 -3.34 -7.08
C PHE A 162 11.63 -4.49 -7.91
N CYS A 163 11.64 -5.70 -7.34
CA CYS A 163 11.98 -6.91 -8.07
C CYS A 163 10.86 -7.27 -9.07
N GLU A 164 11.21 -7.57 -10.31
CA GLU A 164 10.24 -7.96 -11.34
C GLU A 164 9.62 -9.36 -11.12
N GLY A 165 10.06 -10.05 -10.08
CA GLY A 165 9.57 -11.35 -9.65
C GLY A 165 10.71 -12.32 -9.30
N LEU A 166 10.40 -13.36 -8.52
CA LEU A 166 11.40 -14.26 -7.95
C LEU A 166 12.37 -14.86 -8.98
N ARG A 167 11.92 -15.10 -10.22
CA ARG A 167 12.76 -15.62 -11.31
C ARG A 167 13.81 -14.62 -11.81
N TYR A 168 13.63 -13.34 -11.52
CA TYR A 168 14.49 -12.25 -11.99
C TYR A 168 15.44 -11.72 -10.92
N ILE A 169 15.40 -12.24 -9.68
CA ILE A 169 16.21 -11.76 -8.56
C ILE A 169 17.70 -11.63 -8.92
N THR A 170 18.29 -12.66 -9.58
CA THR A 170 19.71 -12.63 -9.94
C THR A 170 20.04 -11.49 -10.90
N ARG A 171 19.19 -11.25 -11.90
CA ARG A 171 19.34 -10.13 -12.84
C ARG A 171 19.16 -8.81 -12.12
N ASP A 172 18.10 -8.67 -11.34
CA ASP A 172 17.77 -7.44 -10.65
C ASP A 172 18.83 -7.06 -9.61
N MET A 173 19.45 -8.06 -8.96
CA MET A 173 20.62 -7.84 -8.09
C MET A 173 21.84 -7.33 -8.86
N GLN A 174 22.06 -7.80 -10.09
CA GLN A 174 23.15 -7.31 -10.94
C GLN A 174 22.89 -5.90 -11.46
N ASP A 175 21.64 -5.60 -11.84
CA ASP A 175 21.26 -4.33 -12.43
C ASP A 175 21.18 -3.21 -11.37
N TYR A 176 20.59 -3.48 -10.22
CA TYR A 176 20.38 -2.48 -9.15
C TYR A 176 21.49 -2.45 -8.10
N GLN A 177 22.31 -3.49 -7.99
CA GLN A 177 23.41 -3.60 -7.02
C GLN A 177 23.00 -3.19 -5.59
N PRO A 178 21.94 -3.81 -5.01
CA PRO A 178 21.43 -3.39 -3.72
C PRO A 178 22.49 -3.52 -2.64
N THR A 179 22.56 -2.54 -1.73
CA THR A 179 23.42 -2.58 -0.55
C THR A 179 22.78 -3.31 0.62
N ILE A 180 21.45 -3.40 0.59
CA ILE A 180 20.64 -4.12 1.59
C ILE A 180 19.73 -5.10 0.87
N PHE A 181 19.71 -6.33 1.36
CA PHE A 181 18.84 -7.40 0.89
C PHE A 181 18.21 -8.11 2.08
N VAL A 182 16.88 -8.33 2.05
CA VAL A 182 16.08 -8.93 3.11
C VAL A 182 15.22 -10.08 2.58
#